data_dd76d3fa89c605f9680e923efc3854e3
#
_entry.id   dd76d3fa89c605f9680e923efc3854e3
#
_cell.length_a   1.000
_cell.length_b   1.000
_cell.length_c   1.000
_cell.angle_alpha   90.00
_cell.angle_beta   90.00
_cell.angle_gamma   90.00
#
_symmetry.space_group_name_H-M   'P 1'
#
loop_
_entity.id
_entity.type
_entity.pdbx_description
1 polymer ?
#
loop_
_entity_poly.entity_id
_entity_poly.type
_entity_poly.pdbx_seq_one_letter_code
_entity_poly.pdbx_strand_id
1 'polypeptide(L)'
;MKRILVLTATVALLVACGGTKQEKEMNTISNKEKAIALLKSIETGASEPIAYINAENYKQHNLTVADGLDGFGAAVAQLSNFPEKAKVNTVRAFEDGNYVILQTDYNFFGPKAGFDIFRFEDDLIVEHWDNLMPYDGSKNPSGHTPFDGTTEFRDLDKTDANKAIVRNFVQDVLMGRHPENLTNYFDGNNYIQHNVSIADGLDGLGAALATMAEQGIKMEYFTIHTILGYGNFVLAVSEGAFAGQPTSYYDLFRIENGKIAEHWDVMETIAPESEWKHQNGKFGGLK
;
A
#
# COMPACT_ATOMS: atom_id res chain seq x y z
N MET A 1 -64.73 -40.69 -62.61
CA MET A 1 -64.92 -40.05 -61.27
C MET A 1 -63.64 -40.24 -60.49
N LYS A 2 -62.78 -39.22 -60.52
CA LYS A 2 -61.47 -39.23 -59.80
C LYS A 2 -61.63 -38.30 -58.58
N ARG A 3 -61.49 -38.84 -57.38
CA ARG A 3 -61.52 -38.07 -56.14
C ARG A 3 -60.15 -37.53 -55.90
N ILE A 4 -60.03 -36.22 -55.78
CA ILE A 4 -58.81 -35.50 -55.44
C ILE A 4 -58.81 -35.36 -53.90
N LEU A 5 -57.81 -35.91 -53.27
CA LEU A 5 -57.59 -35.77 -51.82
C LEU A 5 -56.72 -34.53 -51.61
N VAL A 6 -57.25 -33.53 -50.96
CA VAL A 6 -56.55 -32.32 -50.58
C VAL A 6 -55.93 -32.55 -49.18
N LEU A 7 -54.60 -32.58 -49.09
CA LEU A 7 -53.81 -32.71 -47.86
C LEU A 7 -53.52 -31.31 -47.36
N THR A 8 -54.17 -30.87 -46.28
CA THR A 8 -53.86 -29.61 -45.61
C THR A 8 -52.69 -29.85 -44.62
N ALA A 9 -51.54 -29.29 -44.94
CA ALA A 9 -50.39 -29.27 -44.02
C ALA A 9 -50.50 -28.09 -43.07
N THR A 10 -50.70 -28.38 -41.79
CA THR A 10 -50.69 -27.39 -40.71
C THR A 10 -49.24 -27.16 -40.29
N VAL A 11 -48.69 -25.97 -40.61
CA VAL A 11 -47.38 -25.53 -40.16
C VAL A 11 -47.56 -24.95 -38.73
N ALA A 12 -47.05 -25.67 -37.71
CA ALA A 12 -46.96 -25.14 -36.35
C ALA A 12 -45.68 -24.27 -36.25
N LEU A 13 -45.87 -22.94 -36.16
CA LEU A 13 -44.79 -22.01 -35.79
C LEU A 13 -44.45 -22.20 -34.31
N LEU A 14 -43.34 -22.82 -34.02
CA LEU A 14 -42.71 -22.76 -32.69
C LEU A 14 -41.97 -21.41 -32.57
N VAL A 15 -42.60 -20.45 -31.85
CA VAL A 15 -41.96 -19.23 -31.40
C VAL A 15 -41.06 -19.62 -30.23
N ALA A 16 -39.78 -19.84 -30.49
CA ALA A 16 -38.75 -19.95 -29.46
C ALA A 16 -38.51 -18.54 -28.88
N CYS A 17 -39.12 -18.25 -27.71
CA CYS A 17 -38.70 -17.13 -26.86
C CYS A 17 -37.32 -17.43 -26.34
N GLY A 18 -36.29 -17.06 -27.10
CA GLY A 18 -34.92 -16.93 -26.64
C GLY A 18 -34.80 -15.71 -25.72
N GLY A 19 -35.15 -15.90 -24.46
CA GLY A 19 -34.77 -14.95 -23.43
C GLY A 19 -33.26 -14.97 -23.27
N THR A 20 -32.57 -14.06 -23.94
CA THR A 20 -31.17 -13.72 -23.58
C THR A 20 -31.23 -13.17 -22.15
N LYS A 21 -30.87 -14.01 -21.17
CA LYS A 21 -30.37 -13.51 -19.89
C LYS A 21 -29.12 -12.69 -20.21
N GLN A 22 -29.27 -11.39 -20.40
CA GLN A 22 -28.23 -10.44 -20.12
C GLN A 22 -27.99 -10.58 -18.63
N GLU A 23 -26.97 -11.37 -18.25
CA GLU A 23 -26.34 -11.26 -16.96
C GLU A 23 -25.82 -9.82 -16.93
N LYS A 24 -26.50 -8.98 -16.14
CA LYS A 24 -26.02 -7.71 -15.74
C LYS A 24 -24.71 -8.06 -14.97
N GLU A 25 -23.55 -7.92 -15.61
CA GLU A 25 -22.31 -7.80 -14.91
C GLU A 25 -22.54 -6.67 -13.90
N MET A 26 -22.82 -7.04 -12.67
CA MET A 26 -22.74 -6.10 -11.56
C MET A 26 -21.25 -5.70 -11.54
N ASN A 27 -21.00 -4.48 -11.95
CA ASN A 27 -19.69 -3.85 -11.88
C ASN A 27 -19.36 -3.74 -10.38
N THR A 28 -18.90 -4.84 -9.78
CA THR A 28 -18.46 -4.87 -8.40
C THR A 28 -17.13 -4.14 -8.38
N ILE A 29 -17.06 -3.00 -7.70
CA ILE A 29 -15.82 -2.26 -7.53
C ILE A 29 -14.78 -3.14 -6.84
N SER A 30 -13.53 -3.08 -7.30
CA SER A 30 -12.42 -3.87 -6.77
C SER A 30 -12.09 -3.48 -5.31
N ASN A 31 -11.41 -4.35 -4.58
CA ASN A 31 -10.93 -4.04 -3.23
C ASN A 31 -10.02 -2.81 -3.22
N LYS A 32 -9.19 -2.66 -4.23
CA LYS A 32 -8.36 -1.47 -4.44
C LYS A 32 -9.21 -0.19 -4.56
N GLU A 33 -10.26 -0.20 -5.37
CA GLU A 33 -11.15 0.95 -5.51
C GLU A 33 -11.90 1.27 -4.22
N LYS A 34 -12.32 0.24 -3.45
CA LYS A 34 -12.93 0.43 -2.13
C LYS A 34 -11.96 1.10 -1.14
N ALA A 35 -10.71 0.65 -1.08
CA ALA A 35 -9.69 1.23 -0.20
C ALA A 35 -9.37 2.69 -0.58
N ILE A 36 -9.21 2.99 -1.88
CA ILE A 36 -9.01 4.35 -2.37
C ILE A 36 -10.21 5.24 -2.00
N ALA A 37 -11.44 4.76 -2.21
CA ALA A 37 -12.65 5.51 -1.89
C ALA A 37 -12.79 5.75 -0.38
N LEU A 38 -12.41 4.76 0.45
CA LEU A 38 -12.43 4.91 1.90
C LEU A 38 -11.45 6.01 2.36
N LEU A 39 -10.21 5.99 1.90
CA LEU A 39 -9.25 7.06 2.24
C LEU A 39 -9.72 8.41 1.70
N LYS A 40 -10.24 8.46 0.48
CA LYS A 40 -10.75 9.71 -0.12
C LYS A 40 -11.96 10.27 0.63
N SER A 41 -12.72 9.42 1.34
CA SER A 41 -13.85 9.87 2.17
C SER A 41 -13.41 10.78 3.32
N ILE A 42 -12.18 10.67 3.79
CA ILE A 42 -11.58 11.57 4.79
C ILE A 42 -11.56 13.02 4.29
N GLU A 43 -11.26 13.22 3.00
CA GLU A 43 -11.27 14.55 2.37
C GLU A 43 -12.68 15.02 2.01
N THR A 44 -13.49 14.13 1.44
CA THR A 44 -14.78 14.49 0.85
C THR A 44 -15.93 14.52 1.83
N GLY A 45 -15.80 13.80 2.97
CA GLY A 45 -16.90 13.57 3.91
C GLY A 45 -17.95 12.59 3.41
N ALA A 46 -17.68 11.85 2.31
CA ALA A 46 -18.61 10.85 1.79
C ALA A 46 -18.82 9.72 2.81
N SER A 47 -20.05 9.32 3.05
CA SER A 47 -20.38 8.27 4.02
C SER A 47 -20.45 6.87 3.41
N GLU A 48 -20.67 6.78 2.09
CA GLU A 48 -20.87 5.50 1.40
C GLU A 48 -19.66 4.56 1.52
N PRO A 49 -18.39 5.03 1.43
CA PRO A 49 -17.24 4.14 1.55
C PRO A 49 -17.08 3.48 2.93
N ILE A 50 -17.70 4.02 3.98
CA ILE A 50 -17.68 3.43 5.33
C ILE A 50 -18.33 2.03 5.32
N ALA A 51 -19.28 1.78 4.42
CA ALA A 51 -19.91 0.48 4.24
C ALA A 51 -18.96 -0.62 3.71
N TYR A 52 -17.77 -0.26 3.26
CA TYR A 52 -16.72 -1.22 2.87
C TYR A 52 -15.96 -1.79 4.08
N ILE A 53 -16.14 -1.22 5.27
CA ILE A 53 -15.53 -1.71 6.52
C ILE A 53 -16.47 -2.76 7.14
N ASN A 54 -15.89 -3.89 7.58
CA ASN A 54 -16.59 -4.88 8.36
C ASN A 54 -16.85 -4.32 9.77
N ALA A 55 -18.10 -3.99 10.06
CA ALA A 55 -18.48 -3.31 11.31
C ALA A 55 -18.24 -4.16 12.58
N GLU A 56 -18.19 -5.49 12.43
CA GLU A 56 -18.08 -6.41 13.58
C GLU A 56 -16.62 -6.81 13.87
N ASN A 57 -15.78 -6.84 12.83
CA ASN A 57 -14.45 -7.47 12.92
C ASN A 57 -13.29 -6.55 12.47
N TYR A 58 -13.55 -5.25 12.26
CA TYR A 58 -12.50 -4.33 11.84
C TYR A 58 -11.50 -4.07 12.97
N LYS A 59 -10.20 -4.22 12.65
CA LYS A 59 -9.08 -3.94 13.55
C LYS A 59 -8.23 -2.79 13.01
N GLN A 60 -7.86 -1.90 13.92
CA GLN A 60 -6.99 -0.77 13.66
C GLN A 60 -5.58 -1.03 14.20
N HIS A 61 -4.54 -0.67 13.41
CA HIS A 61 -3.15 -0.76 13.83
C HIS A 61 -2.41 0.59 13.83
N ASN A 62 -3.09 1.69 13.46
CA ASN A 62 -2.60 3.02 13.80
C ASN A 62 -2.75 3.23 15.31
N LEU A 63 -1.63 3.35 16.01
CA LEU A 63 -1.59 3.38 17.47
C LEU A 63 -2.31 4.58 18.10
N THR A 64 -2.56 5.62 17.31
CA THR A 64 -3.24 6.86 17.76
C THR A 64 -4.75 6.86 17.50
N VAL A 65 -5.28 5.85 16.82
CA VAL A 65 -6.69 5.69 16.47
C VAL A 65 -7.28 4.54 17.30
N ALA A 66 -8.46 4.72 17.88
CA ALA A 66 -9.13 3.66 18.62
C ALA A 66 -9.57 2.52 17.68
N ASP A 67 -9.75 1.33 18.24
CA ASP A 67 -10.12 0.13 17.50
C ASP A 67 -11.56 0.14 16.99
N GLY A 68 -11.84 -0.67 15.98
CA GLY A 68 -13.16 -0.89 15.42
C GLY A 68 -13.69 0.29 14.58
N LEU A 69 -14.88 0.10 14.03
CA LEU A 69 -15.54 1.08 13.16
C LEU A 69 -15.81 2.41 13.89
N ASP A 70 -16.15 2.36 15.19
CA ASP A 70 -16.38 3.55 16.00
C ASP A 70 -15.09 4.38 16.15
N GLY A 71 -13.94 3.70 16.32
CA GLY A 71 -12.63 4.34 16.38
C GLY A 71 -12.28 5.06 15.07
N PHE A 72 -12.49 4.40 13.93
CA PHE A 72 -12.33 5.00 12.61
C PHE A 72 -13.25 6.22 12.44
N GLY A 73 -14.53 6.09 12.77
CA GLY A 73 -15.52 7.18 12.71
C GLY A 73 -15.13 8.39 13.57
N ALA A 74 -14.64 8.15 14.78
CA ALA A 74 -14.16 9.21 15.67
C ALA A 74 -12.95 9.94 15.10
N ALA A 75 -11.98 9.22 14.48
CA ALA A 75 -10.82 9.82 13.84
C ALA A 75 -11.24 10.69 12.65
N VAL A 76 -12.14 10.22 11.77
CA VAL A 76 -12.66 11.00 10.64
C VAL A 76 -13.42 12.24 11.13
N ALA A 77 -14.23 12.10 12.17
CA ALA A 77 -14.94 13.25 12.75
C ALA A 77 -13.98 14.30 13.33
N GLN A 78 -12.88 13.88 13.96
CA GLN A 78 -11.85 14.79 14.44
C GLN A 78 -11.21 15.57 13.29
N LEU A 79 -10.87 14.90 12.18
CA LEU A 79 -10.30 15.52 10.98
C LEU A 79 -11.28 16.51 10.33
N SER A 80 -12.58 16.17 10.30
CA SER A 80 -13.63 17.03 9.73
C SER A 80 -13.86 18.33 10.53
N ASN A 81 -13.54 18.33 11.83
CA ASN A 81 -13.66 19.50 12.69
C ASN A 81 -12.42 20.41 12.66
N PHE A 82 -11.38 20.04 11.92
CA PHE A 82 -10.18 20.86 11.78
C PHE A 82 -10.44 22.05 10.84
N PRO A 83 -9.84 23.25 11.11
CA PRO A 83 -10.04 24.43 10.28
C PRO A 83 -9.61 24.23 8.82
N GLU A 84 -8.57 23.42 8.59
CA GLU A 84 -8.11 23.07 7.26
C GLU A 84 -8.69 21.71 6.86
N LYS A 85 -9.32 21.65 5.69
CA LYS A 85 -9.83 20.39 5.16
C LYS A 85 -8.67 19.43 4.87
N ALA A 86 -8.84 18.20 5.27
CA ALA A 86 -7.92 17.13 4.91
C ALA A 86 -7.81 17.03 3.37
N LYS A 87 -6.63 16.66 2.88
CA LYS A 87 -6.40 16.27 1.48
C LYS A 87 -5.85 14.85 1.48
N VAL A 88 -6.35 14.06 0.54
CA VAL A 88 -5.94 12.67 0.34
C VAL A 88 -5.72 12.46 -1.15
N ASN A 89 -4.49 12.21 -1.53
CA ASN A 89 -4.10 11.96 -2.91
C ASN A 89 -3.32 10.64 -2.99
N THR A 90 -4.01 9.55 -3.36
CA THR A 90 -3.36 8.26 -3.59
C THR A 90 -2.50 8.31 -4.85
N VAL A 91 -1.22 8.09 -4.70
CA VAL A 91 -0.21 8.16 -5.77
C VAL A 91 -0.03 6.79 -6.43
N ARG A 92 0.10 5.74 -5.62
CA ARG A 92 0.23 4.34 -6.07
C ARG A 92 -0.74 3.47 -5.30
N ALA A 93 -1.35 2.50 -5.98
CA ALA A 93 -2.24 1.52 -5.37
C ALA A 93 -2.09 0.17 -6.04
N PHE A 94 -1.87 -0.90 -5.28
CA PHE A 94 -1.77 -2.26 -5.80
C PHE A 94 -2.29 -3.28 -4.80
N GLU A 95 -2.47 -4.52 -5.27
CA GLU A 95 -3.04 -5.62 -4.49
C GLU A 95 -2.04 -6.79 -4.44
N ASP A 96 -1.94 -7.45 -3.29
CA ASP A 96 -1.24 -8.72 -3.11
C ASP A 96 -2.13 -9.66 -2.30
N GLY A 97 -2.75 -10.63 -2.98
CA GLY A 97 -3.74 -11.50 -2.37
C GLY A 97 -4.95 -10.70 -1.84
N ASN A 98 -5.19 -10.77 -0.55
CA ASN A 98 -6.26 -10.04 0.13
C ASN A 98 -5.80 -8.70 0.75
N TYR A 99 -4.59 -8.27 0.46
CA TYR A 99 -4.06 -6.97 0.88
C TYR A 99 -4.15 -5.95 -0.23
N VAL A 100 -4.52 -4.73 0.12
CA VAL A 100 -4.44 -3.53 -0.74
C VAL A 100 -3.44 -2.58 -0.13
N ILE A 101 -2.49 -2.13 -0.91
CA ILE A 101 -1.42 -1.22 -0.50
C ILE A 101 -1.61 0.11 -1.22
N LEU A 102 -1.57 1.20 -0.47
CA LEU A 102 -1.70 2.56 -0.98
C LEU A 102 -0.51 3.40 -0.52
N GLN A 103 0.11 4.12 -1.45
CA GLN A 103 1.02 5.22 -1.14
C GLN A 103 0.26 6.52 -1.33
N THR A 104 0.23 7.35 -0.31
CA THR A 104 -0.68 8.50 -0.28
C THR A 104 0.05 9.78 0.17
N ASP A 105 -0.18 10.86 -0.60
CA ASP A 105 0.15 12.23 -0.23
C ASP A 105 -1.02 12.81 0.57
N TYR A 106 -0.78 13.04 1.85
CA TYR A 106 -1.74 13.54 2.81
C TYR A 106 -1.48 14.98 3.20
N ASN A 107 -2.55 15.71 3.47
CA ASN A 107 -2.48 16.93 4.27
C ASN A 107 -3.62 16.91 5.32
N PHE A 108 -3.28 16.49 6.53
CA PHE A 108 -4.09 16.64 7.74
C PHE A 108 -3.15 16.81 8.93
N PHE A 109 -3.37 17.82 9.77
CA PHE A 109 -2.41 18.27 10.78
C PHE A 109 -1.01 18.52 10.18
N GLY A 110 -0.97 19.11 8.96
CA GLY A 110 0.20 19.29 8.13
C GLY A 110 0.41 18.19 7.09
N PRO A 111 1.26 18.45 6.06
CA PRO A 111 1.55 17.50 5.00
C PRO A 111 2.28 16.27 5.51
N LYS A 112 1.98 15.11 4.93
CA LYS A 112 2.58 13.82 5.26
C LYS A 112 2.74 12.93 4.04
N ALA A 113 3.80 12.13 4.03
CA ALA A 113 3.88 10.94 3.20
C ALA A 113 3.37 9.75 3.99
N GLY A 114 2.57 8.89 3.38
CA GLY A 114 2.00 7.72 4.04
C GLY A 114 1.94 6.49 3.15
N PHE A 115 1.99 5.34 3.81
CA PHE A 115 1.56 4.07 3.27
C PHE A 115 0.44 3.52 4.12
N ASP A 116 -0.60 3.03 3.46
CA ASP A 116 -1.72 2.34 4.08
C ASP A 116 -1.79 0.91 3.54
N ILE A 117 -2.10 -0.03 4.41
CA ILE A 117 -2.34 -1.43 4.07
C ILE A 117 -3.71 -1.80 4.60
N PHE A 118 -4.59 -2.27 3.72
CA PHE A 118 -5.90 -2.81 4.08
C PHE A 118 -5.94 -4.29 3.80
N ARG A 119 -6.46 -5.07 4.74
CA ARG A 119 -6.75 -6.49 4.52
C ARG A 119 -8.25 -6.69 4.38
N PHE A 120 -8.62 -7.50 3.38
CA PHE A 120 -10.00 -7.80 3.02
C PHE A 120 -10.35 -9.25 3.35
N GLU A 121 -11.57 -9.46 3.84
CA GLU A 121 -12.25 -10.76 3.93
C GLU A 121 -13.68 -10.56 3.43
N ASP A 122 -14.15 -11.48 2.59
CA ASP A 122 -15.50 -11.42 2.00
C ASP A 122 -15.86 -10.04 1.43
N ASP A 123 -14.91 -9.45 0.68
CA ASP A 123 -15.03 -8.13 0.04
C ASP A 123 -15.18 -6.93 1.01
N LEU A 124 -14.95 -7.12 2.31
CA LEU A 124 -14.96 -6.09 3.34
C LEU A 124 -13.57 -5.89 3.95
N ILE A 125 -13.28 -4.67 4.35
CA ILE A 125 -12.05 -4.30 5.06
C ILE A 125 -12.17 -4.79 6.50
N VAL A 126 -11.24 -5.64 6.93
CA VAL A 126 -11.20 -6.20 8.28
C VAL A 126 -10.00 -5.74 9.09
N GLU A 127 -8.96 -5.20 8.45
CA GLU A 127 -7.78 -4.66 9.12
C GLU A 127 -7.16 -3.51 8.35
N HIS A 128 -6.56 -2.56 9.09
CA HIS A 128 -5.84 -1.42 8.54
C HIS A 128 -4.55 -1.17 9.32
N TRP A 129 -3.45 -1.03 8.60
CA TRP A 129 -2.14 -0.57 9.06
C TRP A 129 -1.74 0.64 8.26
N ASP A 130 -1.03 1.55 8.87
CA ASP A 130 -0.43 2.69 8.18
C ASP A 130 0.97 3.01 8.73
N ASN A 131 1.73 3.77 7.98
CA ASN A 131 2.90 4.52 8.43
C ASN A 131 2.78 5.93 7.89
N LEU A 132 2.97 6.93 8.73
CA LEU A 132 2.82 8.34 8.39
C LEU A 132 4.07 9.12 8.80
N MET A 133 4.67 9.84 7.86
CA MET A 133 5.84 10.68 8.09
C MET A 133 5.54 12.13 7.72
N PRO A 134 5.83 13.12 8.58
CA PRO A 134 5.74 14.54 8.21
C PRO A 134 6.57 14.83 6.97
N TYR A 135 6.04 15.65 6.06
CA TYR A 135 6.70 16.06 4.83
C TYR A 135 6.56 17.58 4.64
N ASP A 136 7.66 18.27 4.57
CA ASP A 136 7.69 19.74 4.51
C ASP A 136 7.68 20.32 3.09
N GLY A 137 7.54 19.46 2.06
CA GLY A 137 7.60 19.85 0.66
C GLY A 137 9.00 19.90 0.07
N SER A 138 10.04 19.55 0.84
CA SER A 138 11.42 19.53 0.37
C SER A 138 11.67 18.41 -0.66
N LYS A 139 12.67 18.64 -1.49
CA LYS A 139 13.20 17.63 -2.41
C LYS A 139 14.51 17.11 -1.87
N ASN A 140 14.81 15.85 -2.20
CA ASN A 140 16.11 15.29 -1.90
C ASN A 140 17.24 15.98 -2.72
N PRO A 141 18.51 15.71 -2.45
CA PRO A 141 19.62 16.34 -3.17
C PRO A 141 19.62 16.08 -4.69
N SER A 142 18.93 15.05 -5.16
CA SER A 142 18.76 14.73 -6.60
C SER A 142 17.50 15.37 -7.22
N GLY A 143 16.68 16.06 -6.42
CA GLY A 143 15.49 16.78 -6.89
C GLY A 143 14.20 15.98 -6.84
N HIS A 144 14.19 14.79 -6.23
CA HIS A 144 13.03 13.93 -6.06
C HIS A 144 12.23 14.23 -4.79
N THR A 145 10.96 13.84 -4.81
CA THR A 145 10.03 13.90 -3.67
C THR A 145 9.62 12.49 -3.26
N PRO A 146 8.97 12.29 -2.10
CA PRO A 146 8.42 11.00 -1.72
C PRO A 146 7.33 10.46 -2.65
N PHE A 147 6.84 11.25 -3.60
CA PHE A 147 5.67 10.95 -4.41
C PHE A 147 5.93 10.81 -5.90
N ASP A 148 7.00 11.39 -6.44
CA ASP A 148 7.34 11.27 -7.85
C ASP A 148 7.90 9.89 -8.22
N GLY A 149 8.40 9.73 -9.44
CA GLY A 149 8.79 8.44 -10.01
C GLY A 149 7.64 7.73 -10.72
N THR A 150 7.91 6.52 -11.23
CA THR A 150 6.93 5.78 -12.02
C THR A 150 5.79 5.22 -11.18
N THR A 151 4.59 5.16 -11.77
CA THR A 151 3.41 4.48 -11.20
C THR A 151 2.99 3.28 -12.03
N GLU A 152 3.81 2.89 -13.02
CA GLU A 152 3.48 1.82 -13.96
C GLU A 152 3.93 0.47 -13.41
N PHE A 153 2.96 -0.42 -13.20
CA PHE A 153 3.20 -1.80 -12.78
C PHE A 153 3.53 -2.66 -13.99
N ARG A 154 4.63 -3.40 -13.92
CA ARG A 154 5.14 -4.31 -14.96
C ARG A 154 5.53 -5.64 -14.33
N ASP A 155 5.92 -6.62 -15.17
CA ASP A 155 6.47 -7.90 -14.73
C ASP A 155 5.58 -8.64 -13.71
N LEU A 156 4.25 -8.66 -13.93
CA LEU A 156 3.28 -9.25 -13.00
C LEU A 156 3.54 -10.74 -12.73
N ASP A 157 4.13 -11.43 -13.68
CA ASP A 157 4.55 -12.83 -13.59
C ASP A 157 5.81 -13.04 -12.72
N LYS A 158 6.52 -11.95 -12.35
CA LYS A 158 7.74 -11.99 -11.53
C LYS A 158 7.50 -11.54 -10.08
N THR A 159 6.26 -11.33 -9.67
CA THR A 159 5.93 -10.81 -8.33
C THR A 159 6.67 -11.56 -7.22
N ASP A 160 6.57 -12.89 -7.16
CA ASP A 160 7.21 -13.70 -6.12
C ASP A 160 8.74 -13.62 -6.16
N ALA A 161 9.31 -13.62 -7.36
CA ALA A 161 10.76 -13.47 -7.54
C ALA A 161 11.24 -12.09 -7.04
N ASN A 162 10.50 -11.02 -7.34
CA ASN A 162 10.81 -9.67 -6.89
C ASN A 162 10.64 -9.52 -5.37
N LYS A 163 9.61 -10.14 -4.78
CA LYS A 163 9.44 -10.23 -3.31
C LYS A 163 10.64 -10.93 -2.66
N ALA A 164 11.15 -11.99 -3.28
CA ALA A 164 12.34 -12.69 -2.76
C ALA A 164 13.61 -11.82 -2.82
N ILE A 165 13.81 -11.03 -3.90
CA ILE A 165 14.93 -10.08 -4.01
C ILE A 165 14.88 -9.07 -2.87
N VAL A 166 13.72 -8.44 -2.63
CA VAL A 166 13.57 -7.44 -1.56
C VAL A 166 13.75 -8.06 -0.19
N ARG A 167 13.17 -9.23 0.08
CA ARG A 167 13.37 -9.95 1.34
C ARG A 167 14.85 -10.21 1.61
N ASN A 168 15.57 -10.71 0.61
CA ASN A 168 17.00 -10.99 0.73
C ASN A 168 17.80 -9.69 0.95
N PHE A 169 17.48 -8.62 0.22
CA PHE A 169 18.11 -7.32 0.42
C PHE A 169 17.93 -6.79 1.85
N VAL A 170 16.70 -6.83 2.37
CA VAL A 170 16.43 -6.40 3.75
C VAL A 170 17.22 -7.25 4.74
N GLN A 171 17.26 -8.58 4.56
CA GLN A 171 17.97 -9.48 5.46
C GLN A 171 19.51 -9.32 5.37
N ASP A 172 20.04 -9.28 4.18
CA ASP A 172 21.48 -9.22 3.96
C ASP A 172 22.03 -7.85 4.35
N VAL A 173 21.40 -6.79 3.84
CA VAL A 173 21.94 -5.44 3.89
C VAL A 173 21.37 -4.63 5.06
N LEU A 174 20.03 -4.48 5.13
CA LEU A 174 19.43 -3.59 6.13
C LEU A 174 19.50 -4.20 7.55
N MET A 175 19.30 -5.51 7.68
CA MET A 175 19.52 -6.23 8.95
C MET A 175 20.99 -6.57 9.22
N GLY A 176 21.87 -6.31 8.26
CA GLY A 176 23.33 -6.45 8.42
C GLY A 176 23.83 -7.89 8.50
N ARG A 177 23.13 -8.88 7.94
CA ARG A 177 23.59 -10.28 7.94
C ARG A 177 24.76 -10.50 6.97
N HIS A 178 24.69 -9.86 5.81
CA HIS A 178 25.66 -9.95 4.72
C HIS A 178 25.82 -8.59 4.01
N PRO A 179 26.26 -7.52 4.71
CA PRO A 179 26.31 -6.16 4.15
C PRO A 179 27.25 -6.07 2.93
N GLU A 180 28.21 -6.97 2.81
CA GLU A 180 29.10 -7.12 1.65
C GLU A 180 28.35 -7.41 0.35
N ASN A 181 27.12 -7.92 0.42
CA ASN A 181 26.26 -8.20 -0.74
C ASN A 181 25.57 -6.96 -1.32
N LEU A 182 25.72 -5.77 -0.72
CA LEU A 182 25.00 -4.54 -1.14
C LEU A 182 25.01 -4.35 -2.66
N THR A 183 26.17 -4.40 -3.30
CA THR A 183 26.30 -4.15 -4.75
C THR A 183 25.64 -5.21 -5.62
N ASN A 184 25.34 -6.39 -5.08
CA ASN A 184 24.67 -7.46 -5.82
C ASN A 184 23.19 -7.14 -6.08
N TYR A 185 22.60 -6.24 -5.33
CA TYR A 185 21.19 -5.87 -5.44
C TYR A 185 20.92 -4.72 -6.42
N PHE A 186 21.94 -4.01 -6.88
CA PHE A 186 21.82 -2.82 -7.72
C PHE A 186 22.53 -2.99 -9.07
N ASP A 187 22.12 -2.20 -10.06
CA ASP A 187 22.82 -2.07 -11.35
C ASP A 187 23.80 -0.89 -11.30
N GLY A 188 24.96 -1.13 -10.71
CA GLY A 188 25.94 -0.08 -10.48
C GLY A 188 25.36 1.07 -9.67
N ASN A 189 25.48 2.29 -10.20
CA ASN A 189 24.95 3.51 -9.59
C ASN A 189 23.56 3.92 -10.12
N ASN A 190 22.89 3.06 -10.91
CA ASN A 190 21.55 3.29 -11.47
C ASN A 190 20.48 3.00 -10.42
N TYR A 191 20.33 3.88 -9.44
CA TYR A 191 19.38 3.74 -8.34
C TYR A 191 18.77 5.10 -8.01
N ILE A 192 17.45 5.21 -8.09
CA ILE A 192 16.70 6.42 -7.81
C ILE A 192 16.20 6.37 -6.37
N GLN A 193 16.44 7.44 -5.63
CA GLN A 193 16.06 7.56 -4.23
C GLN A 193 14.99 8.64 -4.04
N HIS A 194 13.98 8.34 -3.22
CA HIS A 194 12.91 9.28 -2.89
C HIS A 194 12.87 9.69 -1.40
N ASN A 195 13.79 9.17 -0.58
CA ASN A 195 13.99 9.71 0.77
C ASN A 195 14.53 11.14 0.66
N VAL A 196 13.92 12.08 1.39
CA VAL A 196 14.23 13.52 1.29
C VAL A 196 15.66 13.90 1.69
N SER A 197 16.36 13.00 2.37
CA SER A 197 17.72 13.23 2.87
C SER A 197 18.80 12.51 2.07
N ILE A 198 18.45 11.68 1.09
CA ILE A 198 19.38 10.78 0.40
C ILE A 198 19.40 11.10 -1.10
N ALA A 199 20.58 11.30 -1.69
CA ALA A 199 20.72 11.44 -3.13
C ALA A 199 20.65 10.09 -3.85
N ASP A 200 20.47 10.15 -5.18
CA ASP A 200 20.45 8.99 -6.05
C ASP A 200 21.79 8.22 -6.04
N GLY A 201 21.70 6.97 -6.42
CA GLY A 201 22.82 6.07 -6.59
C GLY A 201 23.35 5.49 -5.29
N LEU A 202 24.22 4.49 -5.41
CA LEU A 202 24.94 3.95 -4.27
C LEU A 202 25.91 4.98 -3.65
N ASP A 203 26.39 5.94 -4.46
CA ASP A 203 27.23 7.04 -3.97
C ASP A 203 26.44 7.96 -3.03
N GLY A 204 25.17 8.30 -3.41
CA GLY A 204 24.28 9.07 -2.56
C GLY A 204 23.90 8.37 -1.27
N LEU A 205 23.58 7.07 -1.37
CA LEU A 205 23.30 6.22 -0.21
C LEU A 205 24.53 6.14 0.71
N GLY A 206 25.71 5.89 0.14
CA GLY A 206 26.97 5.81 0.91
C GLY A 206 27.30 7.12 1.63
N ALA A 207 27.11 8.26 0.98
CA ALA A 207 27.31 9.58 1.59
C ALA A 207 26.35 9.83 2.76
N ALA A 208 25.07 9.46 2.60
CA ALA A 208 24.07 9.58 3.68
C ALA A 208 24.42 8.69 4.88
N LEU A 209 24.79 7.43 4.64
CA LEU A 209 25.22 6.51 5.70
C LEU A 209 26.49 7.00 6.42
N ALA A 210 27.47 7.56 5.70
CA ALA A 210 28.65 8.15 6.30
C ALA A 210 28.32 9.34 7.20
N THR A 211 27.42 10.24 6.73
CA THR A 211 26.95 11.38 7.52
C THR A 211 26.23 10.92 8.80
N MET A 212 25.37 9.92 8.71
CA MET A 212 24.70 9.34 9.88
C MET A 212 25.71 8.76 10.87
N ALA A 213 26.72 8.03 10.38
CA ALA A 213 27.76 7.46 11.23
C ALA A 213 28.58 8.53 11.95
N GLU A 214 28.94 9.65 11.27
CA GLU A 214 29.62 10.79 11.87
C GLU A 214 28.81 11.46 12.98
N GLN A 215 27.47 11.47 12.83
CA GLN A 215 26.52 12.01 13.81
C GLN A 215 26.18 11.01 14.92
N GLY A 216 26.71 9.78 14.86
CA GLY A 216 26.37 8.72 15.80
C GLY A 216 24.94 8.18 15.67
N ILE A 217 24.27 8.48 14.54
CA ILE A 217 22.94 8.00 14.23
C ILE A 217 23.02 6.57 13.68
N LYS A 218 22.28 5.66 14.30
CA LYS A 218 22.14 4.29 13.83
C LYS A 218 20.76 4.08 13.25
N MET A 219 20.69 3.37 12.12
CA MET A 219 19.48 2.83 11.53
C MET A 219 19.59 1.30 11.62
N GLU A 220 18.67 0.68 12.32
CA GLU A 220 18.70 -0.74 12.65
C GLU A 220 17.39 -1.39 12.24
N TYR A 221 17.47 -2.54 11.58
CA TYR A 221 16.32 -3.38 11.21
C TYR A 221 16.38 -4.69 11.99
N PHE A 222 15.32 -5.05 12.68
CA PHE A 222 15.26 -6.23 13.55
C PHE A 222 14.37 -7.34 13.00
N THR A 223 13.18 -6.98 12.51
CA THR A 223 12.14 -7.91 12.09
C THR A 223 11.50 -7.48 10.79
N ILE A 224 11.32 -8.41 9.84
CA ILE A 224 10.45 -8.23 8.68
C ILE A 224 9.07 -8.81 9.07
N HIS A 225 8.05 -7.97 9.14
CA HIS A 225 6.68 -8.40 9.44
C HIS A 225 5.96 -8.94 8.22
N THR A 226 6.11 -8.27 7.06
CA THR A 226 5.56 -8.77 5.78
C THR A 226 6.32 -8.21 4.58
N ILE A 227 6.20 -8.90 3.44
CA ILE A 227 6.64 -8.44 2.12
C ILE A 227 5.46 -8.58 1.18
N LEU A 228 4.95 -7.45 0.71
CA LEU A 228 3.81 -7.37 -0.20
C LEU A 228 4.26 -6.86 -1.57
N GLY A 229 3.76 -7.43 -2.66
CA GLY A 229 4.24 -7.04 -3.98
C GLY A 229 3.21 -7.21 -5.09
N TYR A 230 3.40 -6.45 -6.17
CA TYR A 230 2.64 -6.57 -7.40
C TYR A 230 3.54 -6.23 -8.58
N GLY A 231 3.90 -7.26 -9.34
CA GLY A 231 4.87 -7.13 -10.43
C GLY A 231 6.22 -6.66 -9.93
N ASN A 232 6.64 -5.53 -10.46
CA ASN A 232 7.93 -4.90 -10.16
C ASN A 232 7.93 -4.00 -8.91
N PHE A 233 6.81 -3.79 -8.23
CA PHE A 233 6.73 -3.04 -6.97
C PHE A 233 6.60 -3.98 -5.79
N VAL A 234 7.43 -3.76 -4.76
CA VAL A 234 7.45 -4.59 -3.55
C VAL A 234 7.61 -3.70 -2.33
N LEU A 235 6.66 -3.78 -1.39
CA LEU A 235 6.70 -3.13 -0.09
C LEU A 235 7.23 -4.11 0.96
N ALA A 236 8.28 -3.71 1.68
CA ALA A 236 8.74 -4.36 2.90
C ALA A 236 8.22 -3.58 4.11
N VAL A 237 7.60 -4.28 5.07
CA VAL A 237 7.22 -3.73 6.36
C VAL A 237 8.13 -4.32 7.42
N SER A 238 8.91 -3.47 8.05
CA SER A 238 9.92 -3.88 9.02
C SER A 238 9.83 -3.08 10.31
N GLU A 239 10.34 -3.68 11.37
CA GLU A 239 10.52 -3.06 12.69
C GLU A 239 12.00 -2.96 13.00
N GLY A 240 12.39 -1.88 13.65
CA GLY A 240 13.77 -1.67 14.07
C GLY A 240 13.92 -0.47 15.00
N ALA A 241 15.05 0.24 14.87
CA ALA A 241 15.30 1.49 15.59
C ALA A 241 16.00 2.52 14.70
N PHE A 242 15.62 3.78 14.82
CA PHE A 242 16.30 4.91 14.23
C PHE A 242 16.73 5.88 15.32
N ALA A 243 18.01 6.23 15.36
CA ALA A 243 18.59 7.06 16.43
C ALA A 243 18.23 6.57 17.85
N GLY A 244 18.12 5.24 18.02
CA GLY A 244 17.78 4.60 19.31
C GLY A 244 16.28 4.62 19.64
N GLN A 245 15.41 5.13 18.77
CA GLN A 245 13.96 5.10 18.95
C GLN A 245 13.33 3.93 18.19
N PRO A 246 12.40 3.16 18.82
CA PRO A 246 11.65 2.13 18.11
C PRO A 246 10.98 2.71 16.87
N THR A 247 11.17 2.07 15.71
CA THR A 247 10.76 2.62 14.42
C THR A 247 10.12 1.55 13.54
N SER A 248 9.01 1.93 12.92
CA SER A 248 8.36 1.19 11.84
C SER A 248 8.87 1.71 10.51
N TYR A 249 9.33 0.80 9.65
CA TYR A 249 9.83 1.08 8.32
C TYR A 249 8.90 0.48 7.27
N TYR A 250 8.40 1.32 6.37
CA TYR A 250 7.68 0.91 5.17
C TYR A 250 8.53 1.32 3.97
N ASP A 251 9.21 0.33 3.37
CA ASP A 251 10.16 0.51 2.27
C ASP A 251 9.54 -0.03 0.99
N LEU A 252 9.20 0.83 0.03
CA LEU A 252 8.72 0.44 -1.29
C LEU A 252 9.88 0.43 -2.27
N PHE A 253 10.08 -0.69 -2.93
CA PHE A 253 11.09 -0.88 -3.94
C PHE A 253 10.46 -1.13 -5.31
N ARG A 254 11.09 -0.58 -6.35
CA ARG A 254 10.82 -0.99 -7.73
C ARG A 254 11.99 -1.80 -8.26
N ILE A 255 11.67 -2.97 -8.80
CA ILE A 255 12.63 -3.91 -9.35
C ILE A 255 12.65 -3.79 -10.87
N GLU A 256 13.84 -3.73 -11.44
CA GLU A 256 14.08 -3.72 -12.88
C GLU A 256 15.22 -4.67 -13.22
N ASN A 257 14.99 -5.61 -14.16
CA ASN A 257 15.98 -6.61 -14.57
C ASN A 257 16.59 -7.40 -13.37
N GLY A 258 15.79 -7.67 -12.32
CA GLY A 258 16.24 -8.38 -11.14
C GLY A 258 17.12 -7.56 -10.18
N LYS A 259 17.10 -6.23 -10.31
CA LYS A 259 17.84 -5.28 -9.47
C LYS A 259 16.89 -4.24 -8.88
N ILE A 260 17.25 -3.71 -7.73
CA ILE A 260 16.58 -2.57 -7.13
C ILE A 260 16.95 -1.32 -7.93
N ALA A 261 15.95 -0.71 -8.56
CA ALA A 261 16.12 0.45 -9.42
C ALA A 261 15.60 1.75 -8.77
N GLU A 262 14.69 1.64 -7.78
CA GLU A 262 14.06 2.81 -7.18
C GLU A 262 13.53 2.47 -5.79
N HIS A 263 13.52 3.45 -4.87
CA HIS A 263 13.14 3.27 -3.47
C HIS A 263 12.41 4.49 -2.93
N TRP A 264 11.30 4.25 -2.24
CA TRP A 264 10.54 5.19 -1.41
C TRP A 264 10.44 4.61 0.00
N ASP A 265 10.49 5.46 1.00
CA ASP A 265 10.31 5.03 2.38
C ASP A 265 9.39 5.96 3.16
N VAL A 266 8.76 5.40 4.18
CA VAL A 266 8.09 6.14 5.25
C VAL A 266 8.49 5.50 6.57
N MET A 267 9.15 6.27 7.41
CA MET A 267 9.56 5.88 8.75
C MET A 267 8.65 6.54 9.79
N GLU A 268 8.19 5.76 10.76
CA GLU A 268 7.38 6.27 11.87
C GLU A 268 7.92 5.77 13.20
N THR A 269 8.13 6.67 14.15
CA THR A 269 8.49 6.29 15.52
C THR A 269 7.31 5.58 16.17
N ILE A 270 7.55 4.39 16.72
CA ILE A 270 6.53 3.62 17.44
C ILE A 270 6.38 4.25 18.83
N ALA A 271 5.19 4.77 19.12
CA ALA A 271 4.88 5.35 20.41
C ALA A 271 4.96 4.30 21.55
N PRO A 272 5.27 4.69 22.79
CA PRO A 272 5.19 3.79 23.95
C PRO A 272 3.80 3.18 24.10
N GLU A 273 3.72 1.91 24.54
CA GLU A 273 2.45 1.18 24.71
C GLU A 273 1.43 1.93 25.61
N SER A 274 1.91 2.74 26.55
CA SER A 274 1.04 3.56 27.41
C SER A 274 0.25 4.64 26.66
N GLU A 275 0.64 4.96 25.42
CA GLU A 275 -0.01 5.96 24.57
C GLU A 275 -0.95 5.33 23.52
N TRP A 276 -0.92 4.00 23.37
CA TRP A 276 -1.73 3.30 22.38
C TRP A 276 -3.23 3.38 22.71
N LYS A 277 -4.02 3.55 21.68
CA LYS A 277 -5.49 3.61 21.80
C LYS A 277 -6.16 2.23 21.70
N HIS A 278 -5.39 1.18 21.39
CA HIS A 278 -5.83 -0.21 21.30
C HIS A 278 -4.68 -1.17 21.62
N GLN A 279 -4.98 -2.49 21.69
CA GLN A 279 -4.01 -3.54 22.03
C GLN A 279 -3.64 -4.43 20.83
N ASN A 280 -4.00 -4.04 19.60
CA ASN A 280 -3.71 -4.84 18.41
C ASN A 280 -2.21 -4.80 18.00
N GLY A 281 -1.48 -3.79 18.51
CA GLY A 281 -0.07 -3.55 18.16
C GLY A 281 0.11 -2.94 16.77
N LYS A 282 1.29 -2.35 16.52
CA LYS A 282 1.62 -1.71 15.23
C LYS A 282 1.65 -2.69 14.06
N PHE A 283 2.08 -3.94 14.29
CA PHE A 283 2.29 -4.96 13.27
C PHE A 283 1.43 -6.21 13.47
N GLY A 284 0.55 -6.23 14.46
CA GLY A 284 -0.29 -7.39 14.73
C GLY A 284 -1.07 -7.81 13.48
N GLY A 285 -1.21 -9.13 13.24
CA GLY A 285 -1.93 -9.67 12.08
C GLY A 285 -1.20 -9.66 10.75
N LEU A 286 -0.14 -8.86 10.53
CA LEU A 286 0.69 -8.92 9.32
C LEU A 286 1.43 -10.27 9.23
N LYS A 287 1.45 -10.89 8.03
CA LYS A 287 2.08 -12.19 7.78
C LYS A 287 2.90 -12.16 6.48
#